data_a4193fcd9122a2f946b5b3387673a533
#
_entry.id   a4193fcd9122a2f946b5b3387673a533
#
_cell.length_a   1.000
_cell.length_b   1.000
_cell.length_c   1.000
_cell.angle_alpha   90.00
_cell.angle_beta   90.00
_cell.angle_gamma   90.00
#
_symmetry.space_group_name_H-M   'P 1'
#
loop_
_entity.id
_entity.type
_entity.pdbx_description
1 polymer ?
#
loop_
_entity_poly.entity_id
_entity_poly.type
_entity_poly.pdbx_seq_one_letter_code
_entity_poly.pdbx_strand_id
1 'polypeptide(L)'
;MTMEAVSANSERILVIEDDRAVQKALKRLFEAEGFAVDIAGNGAEGLELFRAAAPAVLVLDLSLPGTPGQDVCREISQAAPSLPIIILSARTEVMDKVLLLELGAHDYVTKPFSPRELLARVRTAMRRSPSMRAPLTETFQFGDVKVDFTKMELWRDGSQVQLTSQEFKVLKFMIQNAERVLSREELLNFVWGYRNYPSTRTVDNHILRLRQKLEKDPANPLHFRTVHSSGYKFVP
;
A
#
# COMPACT_ATOMS: atom_id res chain seq x y z
N MET A 1 -8.77 -27.58 33.92
CA MET A 1 -7.79 -26.67 33.32
C MET A 1 -8.15 -26.53 31.85
N THR A 2 -8.83 -25.48 31.55
CA THR A 2 -9.40 -25.15 30.24
C THR A 2 -8.28 -24.61 29.35
N MET A 3 -7.97 -25.34 28.28
CA MET A 3 -7.19 -24.80 27.17
C MET A 3 -8.08 -23.76 26.47
N GLU A 4 -7.76 -22.50 26.65
CA GLU A 4 -8.37 -21.41 25.91
C GLU A 4 -8.09 -21.60 24.42
N ALA A 5 -9.17 -21.62 23.65
CA ALA A 5 -9.17 -21.64 22.19
C ALA A 5 -8.46 -20.38 21.70
N VAL A 6 -7.27 -20.55 21.12
CA VAL A 6 -6.58 -19.49 20.36
C VAL A 6 -7.49 -19.07 19.22
N SER A 7 -7.86 -17.81 19.26
CA SER A 7 -8.77 -17.10 18.37
C SER A 7 -8.55 -17.44 16.89
N ALA A 8 -9.61 -17.93 16.24
CA ALA A 8 -9.64 -18.36 14.85
C ALA A 8 -9.72 -17.17 13.86
N ASN A 9 -8.87 -16.16 13.98
CA ASN A 9 -8.82 -15.06 12.99
C ASN A 9 -7.44 -14.36 12.93
N SER A 10 -6.34 -15.12 12.99
CA SER A 10 -5.03 -14.54 12.72
C SER A 10 -4.86 -14.36 11.21
N GLU A 11 -4.58 -13.12 10.78
CA GLU A 11 -4.28 -12.81 9.38
C GLU A 11 -3.08 -13.65 8.91
N ARG A 12 -3.20 -14.21 7.71
CA ARG A 12 -2.22 -15.17 7.17
C ARG A 12 -1.24 -14.46 6.23
N ILE A 13 0.05 -14.73 6.43
CA ILE A 13 1.13 -14.26 5.56
C ILE A 13 1.70 -15.46 4.80
N LEU A 14 1.75 -15.36 3.48
CA LEU A 14 2.50 -16.31 2.65
C LEU A 14 3.88 -15.74 2.37
N VAL A 15 4.93 -16.50 2.69
CA VAL A 15 6.33 -16.15 2.39
C VAL A 15 6.87 -17.17 1.39
N ILE A 16 7.37 -16.69 0.24
CA ILE A 16 8.05 -17.51 -0.78
C ILE A 16 9.51 -17.07 -0.84
N GLU A 17 10.41 -17.89 -0.33
CA GLU A 17 11.83 -17.58 -0.14
C GLU A 17 12.59 -18.91 -0.13
N ASP A 18 13.71 -19.04 -0.81
CA ASP A 18 14.48 -20.30 -0.89
C ASP A 18 15.52 -20.45 0.21
N ASP A 19 16.01 -19.34 0.76
CA ASP A 19 16.97 -19.36 1.87
C ASP A 19 16.30 -19.75 3.19
N ARG A 20 16.66 -20.93 3.70
CA ARG A 20 16.11 -21.48 4.95
C ARG A 20 16.38 -20.59 6.18
N ALA A 21 17.48 -19.85 6.21
CA ALA A 21 17.78 -18.94 7.32
C ALA A 21 16.84 -17.73 7.28
N VAL A 22 16.60 -17.18 6.09
CA VAL A 22 15.66 -16.08 5.87
C VAL A 22 14.23 -16.54 6.18
N GLN A 23 13.80 -17.70 5.66
CA GLN A 23 12.50 -18.31 6.00
C GLN A 23 12.25 -18.38 7.49
N LYS A 24 13.23 -18.94 8.25
CA LYS A 24 13.15 -19.10 9.69
C LYS A 24 13.08 -17.75 10.43
N ALA A 25 13.84 -16.77 9.95
CA ALA A 25 13.85 -15.42 10.53
C ALA A 25 12.50 -14.71 10.28
N LEU A 26 11.96 -14.78 9.06
CA LEU A 26 10.68 -14.18 8.70
C LEU A 26 9.51 -14.86 9.42
N LYS A 27 9.52 -16.18 9.52
CA LYS A 27 8.50 -16.93 10.25
C LYS A 27 8.44 -16.47 11.71
N ARG A 28 9.59 -16.46 12.39
CA ARG A 28 9.68 -15.99 13.79
C ARG A 28 9.21 -14.53 13.95
N LEU A 29 9.62 -13.67 13.01
CA LEU A 29 9.24 -12.26 13.04
C LEU A 29 7.72 -12.09 13.00
N PHE A 30 7.06 -12.73 12.05
CA PHE A 30 5.63 -12.55 11.84
C PHE A 30 4.79 -13.31 12.87
N GLU A 31 5.20 -14.52 13.28
CA GLU A 31 4.52 -15.26 14.36
C GLU A 31 4.58 -14.52 15.71
N ALA A 32 5.70 -13.85 16.02
CA ALA A 32 5.84 -13.03 17.23
C ALA A 32 4.87 -11.82 17.23
N GLU A 33 4.40 -11.42 16.07
CA GLU A 33 3.43 -10.33 15.87
C GLU A 33 1.97 -10.82 15.75
N GLY A 34 1.75 -12.13 15.94
CA GLY A 34 0.43 -12.75 15.97
C GLY A 34 -0.12 -13.17 14.62
N PHE A 35 0.69 -13.18 13.55
CA PHE A 35 0.28 -13.64 12.22
C PHE A 35 0.41 -15.17 12.09
N ALA A 36 -0.48 -15.78 11.31
CA ALA A 36 -0.25 -17.13 10.79
C ALA A 36 0.70 -17.06 9.60
N VAL A 37 1.69 -17.94 9.50
CA VAL A 37 2.74 -17.85 8.46
C VAL A 37 2.88 -19.17 7.72
N ASP A 38 2.63 -19.14 6.42
CA ASP A 38 2.94 -20.21 5.50
C ASP A 38 4.27 -19.92 4.78
N ILE A 39 5.11 -20.92 4.64
CA ILE A 39 6.43 -20.81 4.01
C ILE A 39 6.50 -21.76 2.80
N ALA A 40 6.93 -21.23 1.67
CA ALA A 40 7.29 -21.99 0.50
C ALA A 40 8.76 -21.78 0.14
N GLY A 41 9.45 -22.85 -0.26
CA GLY A 41 10.87 -22.81 -0.63
C GLY A 41 11.11 -22.56 -2.12
N ASN A 42 10.06 -22.50 -2.92
CA ASN A 42 10.12 -22.26 -4.37
C ASN A 42 8.78 -21.74 -4.90
N GLY A 43 8.77 -21.29 -6.15
CA GLY A 43 7.57 -20.68 -6.75
C GLY A 43 6.40 -21.65 -6.90
N ALA A 44 6.64 -22.92 -7.27
CA ALA A 44 5.58 -23.90 -7.46
C ALA A 44 4.84 -24.20 -6.14
N GLU A 45 5.58 -24.47 -5.07
CA GLU A 45 5.04 -24.66 -3.73
C GLU A 45 4.27 -23.41 -3.25
N GLY A 46 4.80 -22.21 -3.55
CA GLY A 46 4.16 -20.94 -3.23
C GLY A 46 2.81 -20.77 -3.91
N LEU A 47 2.70 -21.14 -5.19
CA LEU A 47 1.44 -21.11 -5.93
C LEU A 47 0.43 -22.14 -5.38
N GLU A 48 0.88 -23.32 -4.96
CA GLU A 48 0.03 -24.32 -4.32
C GLU A 48 -0.56 -23.79 -2.99
N LEU A 49 0.29 -23.25 -2.12
CA LEU A 49 -0.14 -22.68 -0.85
C LEU A 49 -1.07 -21.46 -1.04
N PHE A 50 -0.79 -20.61 -2.03
CA PHE A 50 -1.67 -19.50 -2.39
C PHE A 50 -3.08 -19.98 -2.79
N ARG A 51 -3.18 -21.06 -3.58
CA ARG A 51 -4.48 -21.64 -4.00
C ARG A 51 -5.20 -22.34 -2.86
N ALA A 52 -4.45 -22.97 -1.93
CA ALA A 52 -5.02 -23.71 -0.80
C ALA A 52 -5.57 -22.80 0.30
N ALA A 53 -4.95 -21.64 0.54
CA ALA A 53 -5.34 -20.73 1.61
C ALA A 53 -5.11 -19.28 1.14
N ALA A 54 -6.16 -18.48 1.10
CA ALA A 54 -6.07 -17.07 0.72
C ALA A 54 -5.25 -16.27 1.76
N PRO A 55 -3.99 -15.87 1.47
CA PRO A 55 -3.22 -15.04 2.39
C PRO A 55 -3.72 -13.60 2.40
N ALA A 56 -3.48 -12.88 3.49
CA ALA A 56 -3.76 -11.45 3.61
C ALA A 56 -2.65 -10.59 2.99
N VAL A 57 -1.43 -11.15 2.86
CA VAL A 57 -0.27 -10.54 2.20
C VAL A 57 0.69 -11.62 1.72
N LEU A 58 1.34 -11.36 0.59
CA LEU A 58 2.44 -12.17 0.05
C LEU A 58 3.77 -11.43 0.23
N VAL A 59 4.77 -12.13 0.76
CA VAL A 59 6.18 -11.71 0.75
C VAL A 59 6.93 -12.67 -0.17
N LEU A 60 7.53 -12.15 -1.25
CA LEU A 60 8.06 -12.95 -2.36
C LEU A 60 9.49 -12.56 -2.69
N ASP A 61 10.42 -13.51 -2.61
CA ASP A 61 11.74 -13.36 -3.23
C ASP A 61 11.64 -13.54 -4.75
N LEU A 62 12.38 -12.74 -5.49
CA LEU A 62 12.49 -12.91 -6.93
C LEU A 62 13.53 -13.94 -7.36
N SER A 63 14.53 -14.19 -6.52
CA SER A 63 15.66 -15.07 -6.81
C SER A 63 15.37 -16.53 -6.47
N LEU A 64 14.18 -17.02 -6.85
CA LEU A 64 13.74 -18.37 -6.54
C LEU A 64 14.34 -19.40 -7.52
N PRO A 65 14.63 -20.62 -7.07
CA PRO A 65 14.99 -21.72 -7.95
C PRO A 65 13.75 -22.23 -8.74
N GLY A 66 13.97 -22.63 -9.98
CA GLY A 66 12.91 -23.19 -10.84
C GLY A 66 12.04 -22.10 -11.44
N THR A 67 10.84 -21.89 -10.92
CA THR A 67 9.91 -20.87 -11.41
C THR A 67 10.39 -19.46 -11.03
N PRO A 68 10.64 -18.56 -12.00
CA PRO A 68 11.06 -17.19 -11.70
C PRO A 68 10.05 -16.46 -10.81
N GLY A 69 10.52 -15.75 -9.78
CA GLY A 69 9.64 -15.01 -8.87
C GLY A 69 8.78 -13.94 -9.58
N GLN A 70 9.25 -13.42 -10.72
CA GLN A 70 8.47 -12.51 -11.57
C GLN A 70 7.21 -13.18 -12.15
N ASP A 71 7.31 -14.44 -12.55
CA ASP A 71 6.17 -15.19 -13.11
C ASP A 71 5.17 -15.54 -11.99
N VAL A 72 5.67 -15.91 -10.81
CA VAL A 72 4.85 -16.11 -9.60
C VAL A 72 4.10 -14.82 -9.23
N CYS A 73 4.78 -13.68 -9.24
CA CYS A 73 4.18 -12.37 -8.97
C CYS A 73 3.06 -12.07 -9.97
N ARG A 74 3.31 -12.25 -11.26
CA ARG A 74 2.34 -12.03 -12.33
C ARG A 74 1.11 -12.91 -12.18
N GLU A 75 1.30 -14.21 -11.96
CA GLU A 75 0.21 -15.17 -11.82
C GLU A 75 -0.67 -14.83 -10.61
N ILE A 76 -0.07 -14.59 -9.44
CA ILE A 76 -0.81 -14.25 -8.23
C ILE A 76 -1.52 -12.89 -8.36
N SER A 77 -0.87 -11.89 -8.95
CA SER A 77 -1.49 -10.57 -9.13
C SER A 77 -2.68 -10.59 -10.10
N GLN A 78 -2.65 -11.47 -11.11
CA GLN A 78 -3.79 -11.68 -12.01
C GLN A 78 -4.93 -12.44 -11.32
N ALA A 79 -4.61 -13.46 -10.53
CA ALA A 79 -5.61 -14.27 -9.82
C ALA A 79 -6.23 -13.54 -8.63
N ALA A 80 -5.48 -12.69 -7.96
CA ALA A 80 -5.91 -11.90 -6.80
C ALA A 80 -5.39 -10.45 -6.88
N PRO A 81 -6.00 -9.58 -7.70
CA PRO A 81 -5.54 -8.19 -7.91
C PRO A 81 -5.53 -7.32 -6.66
N SER A 82 -6.28 -7.71 -5.64
CA SER A 82 -6.35 -6.99 -4.35
C SER A 82 -5.38 -7.50 -3.30
N LEU A 83 -4.69 -8.63 -3.54
CA LEU A 83 -3.72 -9.18 -2.61
C LEU A 83 -2.47 -8.33 -2.58
N PRO A 84 -2.07 -7.76 -1.43
CA PRO A 84 -0.81 -7.05 -1.33
C PRO A 84 0.38 -7.99 -1.55
N ILE A 85 1.27 -7.60 -2.47
CA ILE A 85 2.51 -8.33 -2.78
C ILE A 85 3.70 -7.43 -2.45
N ILE A 86 4.56 -7.89 -1.54
CA ILE A 86 5.82 -7.24 -1.18
C ILE A 86 6.96 -8.09 -1.72
N ILE A 87 7.75 -7.50 -2.61
CA ILE A 87 8.90 -8.17 -3.22
C ILE A 87 10.15 -8.00 -2.35
N LEU A 88 10.88 -9.10 -2.14
CA LEU A 88 12.25 -9.07 -1.63
C LEU A 88 13.20 -9.20 -2.82
N SER A 89 14.20 -8.33 -2.93
CA SER A 89 15.15 -8.37 -4.05
C SER A 89 16.54 -7.94 -3.64
N ALA A 90 17.56 -8.65 -4.11
CA ALA A 90 18.96 -8.24 -3.99
C ALA A 90 19.33 -7.13 -5.02
N ARG A 91 18.47 -6.88 -6.02
CA ARG A 91 18.74 -5.93 -7.09
C ARG A 91 18.38 -4.52 -6.66
N THR A 92 19.32 -3.61 -6.85
CA THR A 92 19.20 -2.18 -6.50
C THR A 92 18.84 -1.30 -7.70
N GLU A 93 18.83 -1.85 -8.90
CA GLU A 93 18.62 -1.05 -10.12
C GLU A 93 17.19 -0.53 -10.23
N VAL A 94 17.08 0.73 -10.60
CA VAL A 94 15.81 1.47 -10.67
C VAL A 94 14.86 0.88 -11.72
N MET A 95 15.41 0.29 -12.81
CA MET A 95 14.63 -0.37 -13.88
C MET A 95 13.88 -1.61 -13.37
N ASP A 96 14.50 -2.42 -12.50
CA ASP A 96 13.88 -3.62 -11.94
C ASP A 96 12.68 -3.28 -11.05
N LYS A 97 12.78 -2.18 -10.32
CA LYS A 97 11.70 -1.73 -9.39
C LYS A 97 10.43 -1.31 -10.13
N VAL A 98 10.55 -0.73 -11.32
CA VAL A 98 9.40 -0.34 -12.15
C VAL A 98 8.74 -1.56 -12.78
N LEU A 99 9.54 -2.47 -13.29
CA LEU A 99 9.04 -3.72 -13.84
C LEU A 99 8.25 -4.50 -12.79
N LEU A 100 8.70 -4.48 -11.52
CA LEU A 100 8.01 -5.18 -10.43
C LEU A 100 6.65 -4.54 -10.09
N LEU A 101 6.55 -3.22 -10.13
CA LEU A 101 5.28 -2.52 -9.93
C LEU A 101 4.33 -2.73 -11.12
N GLU A 102 4.85 -2.80 -12.35
CA GLU A 102 4.09 -3.13 -13.56
C GLU A 102 3.59 -4.59 -13.53
N LEU A 103 4.29 -5.49 -12.85
CA LEU A 103 3.88 -6.88 -12.62
C LEU A 103 2.82 -7.04 -11.52
N GLY A 104 2.39 -5.94 -10.89
CA GLY A 104 1.35 -5.93 -9.86
C GLY A 104 1.87 -6.01 -8.42
N ALA A 105 3.18 -5.87 -8.20
CA ALA A 105 3.71 -5.75 -6.84
C ALA A 105 3.26 -4.42 -6.18
N HIS A 106 2.91 -4.48 -4.91
CA HIS A 106 2.45 -3.32 -4.14
C HIS A 106 3.60 -2.55 -3.48
N ASP A 107 4.68 -3.24 -3.13
CA ASP A 107 5.89 -2.65 -2.56
C ASP A 107 7.09 -3.58 -2.81
N TYR A 108 8.30 -3.06 -2.58
CA TYR A 108 9.52 -3.88 -2.65
C TYR A 108 10.48 -3.49 -1.53
N VAL A 109 11.31 -4.44 -1.12
CA VAL A 109 12.34 -4.27 -0.09
C VAL A 109 13.65 -4.84 -0.63
N THR A 110 14.72 -4.04 -0.56
CA THR A 110 16.05 -4.50 -0.99
C THR A 110 16.74 -5.30 0.09
N LYS A 111 17.34 -6.42 -0.28
CA LYS A 111 18.22 -7.22 0.60
C LYS A 111 19.62 -6.56 0.67
N PRO A 112 20.26 -6.42 1.84
CA PRO A 112 19.76 -6.79 3.15
C PRO A 112 18.75 -5.78 3.70
N PHE A 113 17.72 -6.24 4.40
CA PHE A 113 16.66 -5.43 4.96
C PHE A 113 16.59 -5.50 6.48
N SER A 114 16.05 -4.46 7.09
CA SER A 114 15.72 -4.47 8.51
C SER A 114 14.40 -5.24 8.75
N PRO A 115 14.36 -6.21 9.71
CA PRO A 115 13.10 -6.88 10.09
C PRO A 115 11.98 -5.90 10.47
N ARG A 116 12.32 -4.80 11.15
CA ARG A 116 11.36 -3.75 11.52
C ARG A 116 10.80 -3.02 10.29
N GLU A 117 11.63 -2.76 9.29
CA GLU A 117 11.20 -2.14 8.04
C GLU A 117 10.21 -3.06 7.30
N LEU A 118 10.56 -4.33 7.11
CA LEU A 118 9.70 -5.28 6.44
C LEU A 118 8.35 -5.43 7.16
N LEU A 119 8.36 -5.56 8.49
CA LEU A 119 7.15 -5.64 9.30
C LEU A 119 6.27 -4.39 9.14
N ALA A 120 6.85 -3.20 9.13
CA ALA A 120 6.12 -1.95 8.94
C ALA A 120 5.46 -1.89 7.55
N ARG A 121 6.15 -2.38 6.51
CA ARG A 121 5.61 -2.47 5.14
C ARG A 121 4.50 -3.51 5.02
N VAL A 122 4.67 -4.69 5.61
CA VAL A 122 3.63 -5.73 5.68
C VAL A 122 2.37 -5.18 6.35
N ARG A 123 2.49 -4.58 7.52
CA ARG A 123 1.35 -3.96 8.21
C ARG A 123 0.69 -2.84 7.39
N THR A 124 1.49 -2.07 6.66
CA THR A 124 0.96 -1.01 5.79
C THR A 124 0.23 -1.59 4.59
N ALA A 125 0.78 -2.65 3.97
CA ALA A 125 0.16 -3.34 2.85
C ALA A 125 -1.16 -4.00 3.25
N MET A 126 -1.20 -4.68 4.40
CA MET A 126 -2.41 -5.32 4.92
C MET A 126 -3.51 -4.30 5.26
N ARG A 127 -3.16 -3.15 5.83
CA ARG A 127 -4.13 -2.05 6.05
C ARG A 127 -4.71 -1.51 4.73
N ARG A 128 -4.05 -1.73 3.61
CA ARG A 128 -4.53 -1.37 2.25
C ARG A 128 -5.38 -2.46 1.62
N SER A 129 -5.42 -3.67 2.20
CA SER A 129 -6.29 -4.74 1.72
C SER A 129 -7.76 -4.36 1.89
N PRO A 130 -8.62 -4.59 0.87
CA PRO A 130 -10.03 -4.17 0.87
C PRO A 130 -10.88 -4.72 2.01
N SER A 131 -10.41 -5.75 2.73
CA SER A 131 -11.18 -6.40 3.80
C SER A 131 -11.37 -5.55 5.05
N MET A 132 -10.63 -4.45 5.23
CA MET A 132 -10.80 -3.49 6.33
C MET A 132 -11.22 -2.08 5.89
N ARG A 133 -11.39 -1.86 4.60
CA ARG A 133 -12.03 -0.65 4.10
C ARG A 133 -13.40 -1.03 3.57
N ALA A 134 -14.44 -0.37 4.07
CA ALA A 134 -15.66 -0.22 3.28
C ALA A 134 -15.22 0.12 1.85
N PRO A 135 -15.76 -0.56 0.80
CA PRO A 135 -15.42 -0.20 -0.57
C PRO A 135 -15.54 1.32 -0.63
N LEU A 136 -14.48 2.00 -1.11
CA LEU A 136 -14.70 3.38 -1.50
C LEU A 136 -15.88 3.31 -2.45
N THR A 137 -17.03 3.77 -2.00
CA THR A 137 -18.12 4.07 -2.93
C THR A 137 -17.45 4.81 -4.06
N GLU A 138 -17.74 4.43 -5.29
CA GLU A 138 -17.19 5.10 -6.49
C GLU A 138 -17.27 6.62 -6.34
N THR A 139 -18.12 7.08 -5.44
CA THR A 139 -18.32 8.46 -5.03
C THR A 139 -18.01 8.67 -3.54
N PHE A 140 -17.33 9.77 -3.21
CA PHE A 140 -17.08 10.21 -1.84
C PHE A 140 -17.55 11.67 -1.68
N GLN A 141 -18.07 12.01 -0.49
CA GLN A 141 -18.55 13.36 -0.21
C GLN A 141 -17.96 13.88 1.12
N PHE A 142 -17.53 15.13 1.10
CA PHE A 142 -17.10 15.85 2.29
C PHE A 142 -17.44 17.34 2.14
N GLY A 143 -17.97 17.95 3.17
CA GLY A 143 -18.48 19.32 3.08
C GLY A 143 -19.45 19.50 1.89
N ASP A 144 -19.14 20.45 1.02
CA ASP A 144 -19.85 20.75 -0.23
C ASP A 144 -19.25 20.09 -1.47
N VAL A 145 -18.25 19.19 -1.27
CA VAL A 145 -17.52 18.51 -2.34
C VAL A 145 -18.04 17.09 -2.52
N LYS A 146 -18.35 16.72 -3.77
CA LYS A 146 -18.65 15.35 -4.20
C LYS A 146 -17.63 14.91 -5.25
N VAL A 147 -16.99 13.77 -5.06
CA VAL A 147 -16.01 13.22 -6.00
C VAL A 147 -16.43 11.84 -6.48
N ASP A 148 -16.32 11.59 -7.79
CA ASP A 148 -16.44 10.28 -8.42
C ASP A 148 -15.05 9.85 -8.92
N PHE A 149 -14.47 8.86 -8.24
CA PHE A 149 -13.11 8.40 -8.55
C PHE A 149 -13.05 7.52 -9.80
N THR A 150 -14.16 6.93 -10.22
CA THR A 150 -14.23 6.09 -11.41
C THR A 150 -14.26 6.97 -12.65
N LYS A 151 -15.08 8.03 -12.62
CA LYS A 151 -15.19 9.00 -13.73
C LYS A 151 -14.10 10.06 -13.71
N MET A 152 -13.35 10.16 -12.61
CA MET A 152 -12.41 11.26 -12.33
C MET A 152 -13.08 12.64 -12.41
N GLU A 153 -14.28 12.73 -11.86
CA GLU A 153 -15.09 13.93 -11.82
C GLU A 153 -15.26 14.43 -10.40
N LEU A 154 -15.32 15.73 -10.23
CA LEU A 154 -15.50 16.37 -8.94
C LEU A 154 -16.44 17.58 -9.08
N TRP A 155 -17.35 17.71 -8.12
CA TRP A 155 -18.28 18.83 -8.01
C TRP A 155 -18.15 19.48 -6.64
N ARG A 156 -18.31 20.78 -6.64
CA ARG A 156 -18.41 21.59 -5.42
C ARG A 156 -19.57 22.58 -5.57
N ASP A 157 -20.47 22.64 -4.59
CA ASP A 157 -21.69 23.45 -4.65
C ASP A 157 -22.46 23.25 -5.99
N GLY A 158 -22.51 22.01 -6.49
CA GLY A 158 -23.18 21.67 -7.75
C GLY A 158 -22.41 22.06 -9.02
N SER A 159 -21.28 22.76 -8.91
CA SER A 159 -20.41 23.15 -10.02
C SER A 159 -19.25 22.16 -10.20
N GLN A 160 -18.98 21.75 -11.44
CA GLN A 160 -17.86 20.87 -11.72
C GLN A 160 -16.53 21.60 -11.52
N VAL A 161 -15.63 20.99 -10.77
CA VAL A 161 -14.27 21.49 -10.52
C VAL A 161 -13.26 20.57 -11.18
N GLN A 162 -12.41 21.14 -12.03
CA GLN A 162 -11.37 20.36 -12.71
C GLN A 162 -10.14 20.19 -11.82
N LEU A 163 -9.76 18.94 -11.61
CA LEU A 163 -8.49 18.56 -11.01
C LEU A 163 -7.57 17.94 -12.06
N THR A 164 -6.28 18.17 -11.91
CA THR A 164 -5.27 17.42 -12.67
C THR A 164 -5.19 15.98 -12.19
N SER A 165 -4.66 15.07 -13.02
CA SER A 165 -4.47 13.66 -12.63
C SER A 165 -3.66 13.51 -11.33
N GLN A 166 -2.69 14.39 -11.09
CA GLN A 166 -1.89 14.37 -9.87
C GLN A 166 -2.68 14.88 -8.65
N GLU A 167 -3.49 15.92 -8.83
CA GLU A 167 -4.38 16.41 -7.76
C GLU A 167 -5.40 15.34 -7.38
N PHE A 168 -5.97 14.62 -8.35
CA PHE A 168 -6.84 13.47 -8.09
C PHE A 168 -6.14 12.36 -7.30
N LYS A 169 -4.90 12.02 -7.65
CA LYS A 169 -4.12 11.01 -6.92
C LYS A 169 -3.85 11.44 -5.47
N VAL A 170 -3.45 12.70 -5.25
CA VAL A 170 -3.25 13.25 -3.90
C VAL A 170 -4.56 13.18 -3.11
N LEU A 171 -5.66 13.68 -3.68
CA LEU A 171 -6.98 13.67 -3.04
C LEU A 171 -7.42 12.25 -2.68
N LYS A 172 -7.35 11.32 -3.64
CA LYS A 172 -7.70 9.91 -3.41
C LYS A 172 -6.89 9.30 -2.27
N PHE A 173 -5.58 9.51 -2.28
CA PHE A 173 -4.71 8.97 -1.24
C PHE A 173 -5.00 9.58 0.14
N MET A 174 -5.27 10.87 0.21
CA MET A 174 -5.63 11.54 1.46
C MET A 174 -6.98 11.07 2.00
N ILE A 175 -7.99 10.92 1.15
CA ILE A 175 -9.30 10.37 1.53
C ILE A 175 -9.16 8.94 2.02
N GLN A 176 -8.37 8.13 1.33
CA GLN A 176 -8.10 6.75 1.72
C GLN A 176 -7.38 6.62 3.07
N ASN A 177 -6.70 7.65 3.51
CA ASN A 177 -6.01 7.73 4.80
C ASN A 177 -6.60 8.84 5.68
N ALA A 178 -7.91 9.07 5.58
CA ALA A 178 -8.61 10.06 6.39
C ALA A 178 -8.28 9.89 7.89
N GLU A 179 -8.25 11.01 8.62
CA GLU A 179 -7.89 11.11 10.03
C GLU A 179 -6.45 10.72 10.40
N ARG A 180 -5.65 10.28 9.44
CA ARG A 180 -4.23 9.95 9.64
C ARG A 180 -3.33 11.11 9.21
N VAL A 181 -2.23 11.33 9.96
CA VAL A 181 -1.17 12.25 9.54
C VAL A 181 -0.29 11.54 8.50
N LEU A 182 -0.18 12.15 7.33
CA LEU A 182 0.64 11.70 6.20
C LEU A 182 1.86 12.59 6.10
N SER A 183 3.06 12.01 6.13
CA SER A 183 4.27 12.80 5.92
C SER A 183 4.38 13.28 4.46
N ARG A 184 5.18 14.36 4.24
CA ARG A 184 5.46 14.86 2.89
C ARG A 184 6.14 13.81 2.03
N GLU A 185 7.03 13.04 2.61
CA GLU A 185 7.73 11.94 1.91
C GLU A 185 6.77 10.81 1.55
N GLU A 186 5.86 10.46 2.44
CA GLU A 186 4.84 9.42 2.18
C GLU A 186 3.92 9.83 1.03
N LEU A 187 3.43 11.08 1.03
CA LEU A 187 2.62 11.65 -0.06
C LEU A 187 3.40 11.68 -1.37
N LEU A 188 4.66 12.13 -1.33
CA LEU A 188 5.54 12.21 -2.50
C LEU A 188 5.75 10.82 -3.12
N ASN A 189 6.11 9.85 -2.28
CA ASN A 189 6.39 8.48 -2.71
C ASN A 189 5.15 7.79 -3.29
N PHE A 190 3.97 8.00 -2.69
CA PHE A 190 2.75 7.38 -3.18
C PHE A 190 2.26 7.98 -4.50
N VAL A 191 2.30 9.31 -4.64
CA VAL A 191 1.67 10.01 -5.77
C VAL A 191 2.61 10.12 -6.97
N TRP A 192 3.91 10.32 -6.74
CA TRP A 192 4.90 10.52 -7.81
C TRP A 192 5.83 9.32 -8.02
N GLY A 193 5.87 8.38 -7.05
CA GLY A 193 6.79 7.25 -7.08
C GLY A 193 8.25 7.65 -6.82
N TYR A 194 9.09 6.65 -6.59
CA TYR A 194 10.51 6.86 -6.24
C TYR A 194 11.40 7.39 -7.37
N ARG A 195 10.89 7.57 -8.59
CA ARG A 195 11.68 7.91 -9.79
C ARG A 195 11.84 9.39 -10.11
N ASN A 196 10.86 10.19 -9.69
CA ASN A 196 10.91 11.62 -9.92
C ASN A 196 10.94 12.31 -8.57
N TYR A 197 12.10 12.60 -8.03
CA TYR A 197 12.22 13.43 -6.83
C TYR A 197 11.98 14.93 -7.16
N PRO A 198 10.72 15.35 -7.32
CA PRO A 198 10.43 16.72 -7.06
C PRO A 198 10.72 16.95 -5.57
N SER A 199 11.13 18.13 -5.19
CA SER A 199 11.32 18.43 -3.77
C SER A 199 9.99 18.23 -3.00
N THR A 200 10.05 18.01 -1.70
CA THR A 200 8.84 17.94 -0.84
C THR A 200 7.92 19.16 -0.99
N ARG A 201 8.43 20.30 -1.49
CA ARG A 201 7.66 21.47 -1.91
C ARG A 201 6.60 21.17 -2.99
N THR A 202 6.81 20.12 -3.79
CA THR A 202 5.81 19.68 -4.77
C THR A 202 4.53 19.24 -4.09
N VAL A 203 4.63 18.53 -2.97
CA VAL A 203 3.46 18.14 -2.16
C VAL A 203 2.75 19.39 -1.63
N ASP A 204 3.51 20.32 -1.05
CA ASP A 204 2.96 21.56 -0.48
C ASP A 204 2.17 22.35 -1.54
N ASN A 205 2.70 22.45 -2.77
CA ASN A 205 2.02 23.12 -3.88
C ASN A 205 0.72 22.42 -4.30
N HIS A 206 0.68 21.08 -4.29
CA HIS A 206 -0.55 20.34 -4.64
C HIS A 206 -1.60 20.45 -3.53
N ILE A 207 -1.19 20.42 -2.26
CA ILE A 207 -2.10 20.67 -1.15
C ILE A 207 -2.65 22.10 -1.21
N LEU A 208 -1.82 23.09 -1.51
CA LEU A 208 -2.27 24.47 -1.69
C LEU A 208 -3.34 24.59 -2.80
N ARG A 209 -3.10 23.95 -3.95
CA ARG A 209 -4.06 23.93 -5.08
C ARG A 209 -5.36 23.22 -4.72
N LEU A 210 -5.29 22.09 -4.01
CA LEU A 210 -6.49 21.40 -3.52
C LEU A 210 -7.28 22.28 -2.57
N ARG A 211 -6.61 22.97 -1.63
CA ARG A 211 -7.28 23.93 -0.74
C ARG A 211 -7.99 25.05 -1.53
N GLN A 212 -7.29 25.65 -2.50
CA GLN A 212 -7.86 26.72 -3.34
C GLN A 212 -9.12 26.27 -4.07
N LYS A 213 -9.19 25.00 -4.47
CA LYS A 213 -10.30 24.45 -5.24
C LYS A 213 -11.42 23.89 -4.36
N LEU A 214 -11.08 23.31 -3.19
CA LEU A 214 -11.99 22.47 -2.42
C LEU A 214 -12.33 22.97 -1.02
N GLU A 215 -11.60 23.96 -0.47
CA GLU A 215 -11.91 24.56 0.82
C GLU A 215 -12.70 25.86 0.65
N LYS A 216 -13.61 26.14 1.59
CA LYS A 216 -14.31 27.44 1.64
C LYS A 216 -13.35 28.57 1.94
N ASP A 217 -12.44 28.35 2.88
CA ASP A 217 -11.35 29.26 3.21
C ASP A 217 -10.01 28.52 3.10
N PRO A 218 -9.26 28.68 1.98
CA PRO A 218 -7.98 28.03 1.79
C PRO A 218 -6.91 28.40 2.84
N ALA A 219 -7.05 29.57 3.50
CA ALA A 219 -6.13 30.01 4.55
C ALA A 219 -6.41 29.30 5.89
N ASN A 220 -7.69 28.98 6.16
CA ASN A 220 -8.14 28.24 7.33
C ASN A 220 -8.81 26.91 6.93
N PRO A 221 -8.06 25.94 6.40
CA PRO A 221 -8.62 24.73 5.82
C PRO A 221 -9.26 23.82 6.89
N LEU A 222 -10.47 23.36 6.61
CA LEU A 222 -11.20 22.42 7.47
C LEU A 222 -10.82 20.98 7.17
N HIS A 223 -10.67 20.64 5.89
CA HIS A 223 -10.45 19.28 5.42
C HIS A 223 -8.96 18.95 5.24
N PHE A 224 -8.19 19.80 4.57
CA PHE A 224 -6.75 19.57 4.29
C PHE A 224 -5.88 20.26 5.35
N ARG A 225 -5.80 19.68 6.55
CA ARG A 225 -5.10 20.31 7.70
C ARG A 225 -3.59 20.12 7.62
N THR A 226 -2.82 21.15 7.99
CA THR A 226 -1.38 21.05 8.21
C THR A 226 -1.12 20.56 9.63
N VAL A 227 -0.29 19.52 9.76
CA VAL A 227 0.28 19.11 11.04
C VAL A 227 1.74 19.55 11.02
N HIS A 228 2.04 20.63 11.77
CA HIS A 228 3.36 21.22 11.78
C HIS A 228 4.44 20.18 12.04
N SER A 229 5.56 20.29 11.33
CA SER A 229 6.71 19.39 11.36
C SER A 229 6.45 17.94 10.91
N SER A 230 5.17 17.48 10.79
CA SER A 230 4.83 16.09 10.48
C SER A 230 4.27 15.88 9.07
N GLY A 231 3.47 16.83 8.55
CA GLY A 231 2.87 16.71 7.21
C GLY A 231 1.44 17.21 7.12
N TYR A 232 0.55 16.39 6.56
CA TYR A 232 -0.84 16.77 6.31
C TYR A 232 -1.81 15.71 6.80
N LYS A 233 -3.02 16.14 7.16
CA LYS A 233 -4.12 15.27 7.58
C LYS A 233 -5.38 15.67 6.82
N PHE A 234 -6.11 14.69 6.28
CA PHE A 234 -7.43 14.91 5.72
C PHE A 234 -8.50 14.60 6.78
N VAL A 235 -9.45 15.51 6.93
CA VAL A 235 -10.62 15.38 7.81
C VAL A 235 -11.86 15.51 6.93
N PRO A 236 -12.73 14.48 6.83
CA PRO A 236 -13.94 14.50 6.01
C PRO A 236 -14.95 15.58 6.39
#